data_0b3a5f4b2021bfd84850ca1e6c6262cb
#
_entry.id   0b3a5f4b2021bfd84850ca1e6c6262cb
#
_cell.length_a   1.000
_cell.length_b   1.000
_cell.length_c   1.000
_cell.angle_alpha   90.00
_cell.angle_beta   90.00
_cell.angle_gamma   90.00
#
_symmetry.space_group_name_H-M   'P 1'
#
loop_
_entity.id
_entity.type
_entity.pdbx_description
1 polymer ?
#
loop_
_entity_poly.entity_id
_entity_poly.type
_entity_poly.pdbx_seq_one_letter_code
_entity_poly.pdbx_strand_id
1 'polypeptide(L)'
;DAQESRGLGDVYKRQGAMGSIYGSFFAKNNFDVLCYDVWDEHVDAINNKGLRVSGISGDHTEKKIRATTNFNELKDRDLYIIATKSDAVGSVASKLADFDLSSAIVLTIQNGLGAAERIEKFMPTENVLLGVAQGFGASIKAPGHAHHNGMSMIRIGEINGGLTNRLTTIVNAWEEAGFTSKGFEDIQQLIWEKFICNVAYSGPCSVFKKTIGEILNDKDMTEVSIQCALEARKLGDLKKINFSFDNTEKYIIDFGNKMPLSKPSMLQDVEAKRKCELSSINGMVVTLGKELNVKTPFNSVVSSIISAREKEYIR
;
A
#
# COMPACT_ATOMS: atom_id res chain seq x y z
N ASP A 1 -30.33 6.76 5.82
CA ASP A 1 -29.72 5.50 6.34
C ASP A 1 -29.05 4.67 5.22
N ALA A 2 -29.68 4.49 4.04
CA ALA A 2 -29.06 3.75 2.93
C ALA A 2 -27.92 4.53 2.21
N GLN A 3 -27.84 5.84 2.41
CA GLN A 3 -26.89 6.72 1.72
C GLN A 3 -25.54 6.85 2.48
N GLU A 4 -25.54 6.73 3.80
CA GLU A 4 -24.32 6.68 4.62
C GLU A 4 -23.57 5.36 4.43
N SER A 5 -24.27 4.24 4.23
CA SER A 5 -23.67 2.95 3.97
C SER A 5 -22.94 2.89 2.61
N ARG A 6 -23.37 3.68 1.61
CA ARG A 6 -22.71 3.73 0.29
C ARG A 6 -21.32 4.37 0.33
N GLY A 7 -21.11 5.38 1.14
CA GLY A 7 -19.81 6.04 1.29
C GLY A 7 -18.76 5.13 1.91
N LEU A 8 -19.10 4.42 2.97
CA LEU A 8 -18.22 3.46 3.65
C LEU A 8 -18.02 2.19 2.80
N GLY A 9 -19.07 1.69 2.15
CA GLY A 9 -18.99 0.54 1.27
C GLY A 9 -18.04 0.75 0.09
N ASP A 10 -17.99 1.93 -0.52
CA ASP A 10 -17.08 2.23 -1.63
C ASP A 10 -15.60 2.33 -1.21
N VAL A 11 -15.31 2.77 0.00
CA VAL A 11 -13.94 2.79 0.54
C VAL A 11 -13.41 1.36 0.71
N TYR A 12 -14.22 0.44 1.21
CA TYR A 12 -13.85 -0.96 1.42
C TYR A 12 -13.81 -1.77 0.11
N LYS A 13 -14.70 -1.53 -0.85
CA LYS A 13 -14.75 -2.21 -2.16
C LYS A 13 -13.46 -2.15 -2.97
N ARG A 14 -12.47 -1.33 -2.59
CA ARG A 14 -11.22 -1.11 -3.34
C ARG A 14 -9.98 -1.69 -2.67
N GLN A 15 -10.13 -2.27 -1.51
CA GLN A 15 -9.01 -2.89 -0.79
C GLN A 15 -8.65 -4.25 -1.36
N GLY A 16 -9.62 -4.91 -2.03
CA GLY A 16 -9.51 -6.26 -2.57
C GLY A 16 -8.55 -6.45 -3.76
N ALA A 17 -8.14 -5.40 -4.48
CA ALA A 17 -7.38 -5.56 -5.72
C ALA A 17 -6.02 -6.22 -5.49
N MET A 18 -5.19 -5.68 -4.59
CA MET A 18 -3.86 -6.22 -4.29
C MET A 18 -3.97 -7.58 -3.61
N GLY A 19 -4.83 -7.71 -2.59
CA GLY A 19 -5.09 -8.96 -1.88
C GLY A 19 -5.64 -10.04 -2.81
N SER A 20 -6.49 -9.69 -3.79
CA SER A 20 -6.97 -10.63 -4.81
C SER A 20 -5.84 -11.19 -5.65
N ILE A 21 -4.88 -10.36 -6.10
CA ILE A 21 -3.72 -10.85 -6.86
C ILE A 21 -2.86 -11.75 -5.98
N TYR A 22 -2.52 -11.32 -4.76
CA TYR A 22 -1.74 -12.14 -3.83
C TYR A 22 -2.42 -13.49 -3.57
N GLY A 23 -3.69 -13.46 -3.16
CA GLY A 23 -4.46 -14.68 -2.88
C GLY A 23 -4.55 -15.61 -4.07
N SER A 24 -4.74 -15.10 -5.30
CA SER A 24 -4.78 -15.92 -6.52
C SER A 24 -3.46 -16.66 -6.75
N PHE A 25 -2.32 -15.99 -6.59
CA PHE A 25 -1.01 -16.59 -6.78
C PHE A 25 -0.72 -17.67 -5.73
N PHE A 26 -0.99 -17.39 -4.45
CA PHE A 26 -0.87 -18.38 -3.38
C PHE A 26 -1.78 -19.59 -3.63
N ALA A 27 -3.07 -19.39 -3.94
CA ALA A 27 -4.01 -20.47 -4.18
C ALA A 27 -3.64 -21.31 -5.41
N LYS A 28 -3.16 -20.70 -6.49
CA LYS A 28 -2.67 -21.37 -7.69
C LYS A 28 -1.52 -22.34 -7.38
N ASN A 29 -0.69 -22.02 -6.41
CA ASN A 29 0.45 -22.82 -5.98
C ASN A 29 0.15 -23.68 -4.74
N ASN A 30 -1.12 -24.04 -4.54
CA ASN A 30 -1.64 -25.00 -3.56
C ASN A 30 -1.55 -24.57 -2.08
N PHE A 31 -1.40 -23.29 -1.79
CA PHE A 31 -1.62 -22.80 -0.44
C PHE A 31 -3.13 -22.74 -0.12
N ASP A 32 -3.50 -23.03 1.13
CA ASP A 32 -4.89 -22.83 1.59
C ASP A 32 -5.15 -21.34 1.84
N VAL A 33 -5.89 -20.70 0.95
CA VAL A 33 -6.14 -19.27 0.96
C VAL A 33 -7.60 -18.97 1.28
N LEU A 34 -7.80 -18.16 2.32
CA LEU A 34 -9.08 -17.54 2.63
C LEU A 34 -8.94 -16.02 2.58
N CYS A 35 -9.64 -15.39 1.64
CA CYS A 35 -9.67 -13.93 1.51
C CYS A 35 -10.80 -13.35 2.36
N TYR A 36 -10.51 -12.28 3.08
CA TYR A 36 -11.55 -11.47 3.74
C TYR A 36 -11.78 -10.18 2.95
N ASP A 37 -13.01 -9.91 2.61
CA ASP A 37 -13.43 -8.62 2.08
C ASP A 37 -14.83 -8.29 2.66
N VAL A 38 -15.15 -7.00 2.75
CA VAL A 38 -16.45 -6.53 3.23
C VAL A 38 -17.45 -6.33 2.08
N TRP A 39 -17.04 -6.59 0.87
CA TRP A 39 -17.85 -6.46 -0.33
C TRP A 39 -18.51 -7.80 -0.68
N ASP A 40 -19.77 -7.98 -0.28
CA ASP A 40 -20.51 -9.24 -0.43
C ASP A 40 -20.51 -9.76 -1.87
N GLU A 41 -20.78 -8.88 -2.86
CA GLU A 41 -20.84 -9.32 -4.25
C GLU A 41 -19.48 -9.80 -4.80
N HIS A 42 -18.39 -9.28 -4.25
CA HIS A 42 -17.04 -9.73 -4.60
C HIS A 42 -16.76 -11.11 -3.99
N VAL A 43 -17.10 -11.29 -2.73
CA VAL A 43 -17.00 -12.55 -1.98
C VAL A 43 -17.85 -13.64 -2.65
N ASP A 44 -19.10 -13.35 -2.94
CA ASP A 44 -20.03 -14.27 -3.62
C ASP A 44 -19.51 -14.67 -5.01
N ALA A 45 -19.01 -13.71 -5.78
CA ALA A 45 -18.45 -14.00 -7.11
C ALA A 45 -17.24 -14.92 -7.04
N ILE A 46 -16.34 -14.70 -6.07
CA ILE A 46 -15.18 -15.58 -5.84
C ILE A 46 -15.63 -16.99 -5.48
N ASN A 47 -16.55 -17.14 -4.52
CA ASN A 47 -16.98 -18.45 -4.05
C ASN A 47 -17.78 -19.23 -5.10
N ASN A 48 -18.59 -18.55 -5.91
CA ASN A 48 -19.44 -19.21 -6.91
C ASN A 48 -18.73 -19.48 -8.24
N LYS A 49 -17.80 -18.61 -8.67
CA LYS A 49 -17.19 -18.64 -10.02
C LYS A 49 -15.68 -18.75 -10.01
N GLY A 50 -15.04 -18.60 -8.84
CA GLY A 50 -13.60 -18.42 -8.71
C GLY A 50 -13.18 -16.95 -8.91
N LEU A 51 -11.94 -16.66 -8.57
CA LEU A 51 -11.33 -15.34 -8.76
C LEU A 51 -10.68 -15.28 -10.15
N ARG A 52 -11.24 -14.46 -11.03
CA ARG A 52 -10.60 -14.15 -12.31
C ARG A 52 -9.49 -13.12 -12.12
N VAL A 53 -8.32 -13.43 -12.66
CA VAL A 53 -7.19 -12.52 -12.76
C VAL A 53 -6.86 -12.33 -14.24
N SER A 54 -6.72 -11.07 -14.66
CA SER A 54 -6.30 -10.70 -16.02
C SER A 54 -5.13 -9.71 -15.96
N GLY A 55 -4.50 -9.41 -17.08
CA GLY A 55 -3.40 -8.45 -17.18
C GLY A 55 -2.05 -9.12 -17.39
N ILE A 56 -0.98 -8.59 -16.78
CA ILE A 56 0.38 -9.06 -17.07
C ILE A 56 0.65 -10.51 -16.68
N SER A 57 -0.11 -11.07 -15.73
CA SER A 57 -0.03 -12.49 -15.33
C SER A 57 -0.90 -13.43 -16.18
N GLY A 58 -1.41 -12.94 -17.31
CA GLY A 58 -2.34 -13.69 -18.18
C GLY A 58 -3.79 -13.51 -17.74
N ASP A 59 -4.71 -14.27 -18.39
CA ASP A 59 -6.13 -14.30 -18.05
C ASP A 59 -6.50 -15.72 -17.61
N HIS A 60 -6.82 -15.87 -16.33
CA HIS A 60 -7.17 -17.16 -15.73
C HIS A 60 -8.16 -16.97 -14.58
N THR A 61 -8.80 -18.06 -14.18
CA THR A 61 -9.71 -18.09 -13.03
C THR A 61 -9.22 -19.11 -12.02
N GLU A 62 -8.86 -18.61 -10.81
CA GLU A 62 -8.47 -19.45 -9.70
C GLU A 62 -9.71 -19.92 -8.93
N LYS A 63 -9.93 -21.22 -8.87
CA LYS A 63 -11.09 -21.85 -8.21
C LYS A 63 -10.80 -22.40 -6.82
N LYS A 64 -9.53 -22.52 -6.45
CA LYS A 64 -9.11 -23.05 -5.14
C LYS A 64 -9.17 -21.97 -4.02
N ILE A 65 -9.31 -20.70 -4.41
CA ILE A 65 -9.41 -19.58 -3.47
C ILE A 65 -10.82 -19.54 -2.87
N ARG A 66 -10.91 -19.24 -1.59
CA ARG A 66 -12.17 -19.00 -0.88
C ARG A 66 -12.20 -17.56 -0.37
N ALA A 67 -13.39 -17.02 -0.18
CA ALA A 67 -13.57 -15.67 0.36
C ALA A 67 -14.69 -15.65 1.41
N THR A 68 -14.60 -14.71 2.36
CA THR A 68 -15.61 -14.55 3.40
C THR A 68 -15.76 -13.08 3.80
N THR A 69 -16.97 -12.71 4.23
CA THR A 69 -17.24 -11.43 4.93
C THR A 69 -17.21 -11.58 6.44
N ASN A 70 -17.07 -12.80 6.96
CA ASN A 70 -16.99 -13.10 8.38
C ASN A 70 -15.52 -13.17 8.83
N PHE A 71 -15.05 -12.14 9.53
CA PHE A 71 -13.66 -12.05 9.99
C PHE A 71 -13.24 -13.21 10.89
N ASN A 72 -14.16 -13.78 11.69
CA ASN A 72 -13.86 -14.88 12.58
C ASN A 72 -13.47 -16.20 11.89
N GLU A 73 -13.78 -16.35 10.60
CA GLU A 73 -13.33 -17.50 9.80
C GLU A 73 -11.84 -17.47 9.46
N LEU A 74 -11.17 -16.31 9.70
CA LEU A 74 -9.73 -16.18 9.51
C LEU A 74 -8.90 -16.76 10.67
N LYS A 75 -9.49 -17.23 11.75
CA LYS A 75 -8.75 -17.81 12.88
C LYS A 75 -7.86 -18.97 12.44
N ASP A 76 -6.81 -19.22 13.22
CA ASP A 76 -5.91 -20.36 13.07
C ASP A 76 -5.21 -20.43 11.71
N ARG A 77 -4.58 -19.31 11.31
CA ARG A 77 -3.76 -19.20 10.10
C ARG A 77 -2.30 -18.95 10.45
N ASP A 78 -1.40 -19.51 9.65
CA ASP A 78 0.05 -19.33 9.81
C ASP A 78 0.51 -17.94 9.35
N LEU A 79 -0.17 -17.37 8.32
CA LEU A 79 0.17 -16.08 7.73
C LEU A 79 -1.07 -15.23 7.47
N TYR A 80 -1.06 -14.01 8.02
CA TYR A 80 -2.04 -12.97 7.73
C TYR A 80 -1.41 -11.89 6.87
N ILE A 81 -1.95 -11.63 5.69
CA ILE A 81 -1.48 -10.56 4.79
C ILE A 81 -2.48 -9.41 4.84
N ILE A 82 -2.06 -8.29 5.43
CA ILE A 82 -2.84 -7.05 5.44
C ILE A 82 -2.52 -6.28 4.16
N ALA A 83 -3.38 -6.40 3.14
CA ALA A 83 -3.26 -5.75 1.84
C ALA A 83 -4.30 -4.63 1.62
N THR A 84 -4.85 -4.09 2.70
CA THR A 84 -5.83 -3.01 2.69
C THR A 84 -5.18 -1.66 2.39
N LYS A 85 -5.97 -0.62 2.08
CA LYS A 85 -5.47 0.75 2.15
C LYS A 85 -5.01 1.07 3.57
N SER A 86 -4.03 1.97 3.67
CA SER A 86 -3.37 2.32 4.92
C SER A 86 -4.32 2.79 6.03
N ASP A 87 -5.41 3.47 5.69
CA ASP A 87 -6.41 3.92 6.67
C ASP A 87 -7.14 2.77 7.38
N ALA A 88 -7.25 1.60 6.73
CA ALA A 88 -7.96 0.45 7.27
C ALA A 88 -7.06 -0.51 8.08
N VAL A 89 -5.73 -0.33 8.05
CA VAL A 89 -4.77 -1.21 8.76
C VAL A 89 -5.09 -1.31 10.24
N GLY A 90 -5.35 -0.18 10.92
CA GLY A 90 -5.70 -0.18 12.34
C GLY A 90 -6.98 -0.95 12.65
N SER A 91 -8.01 -0.83 11.80
CA SER A 91 -9.26 -1.59 11.98
C SER A 91 -9.04 -3.09 11.80
N VAL A 92 -8.19 -3.51 10.86
CA VAL A 92 -7.83 -4.93 10.71
C VAL A 92 -7.02 -5.41 11.90
N ALA A 93 -6.02 -4.65 12.35
CA ALA A 93 -5.21 -4.99 13.52
C ALA A 93 -6.05 -5.12 14.78
N SER A 94 -7.03 -4.21 14.98
CA SER A 94 -7.97 -4.31 16.11
C SER A 94 -8.77 -5.61 16.13
N LYS A 95 -9.18 -6.13 14.97
CA LYS A 95 -9.88 -7.42 14.88
C LYS A 95 -8.93 -8.61 15.03
N LEU A 96 -7.69 -8.50 14.51
CA LEU A 96 -6.69 -9.56 14.69
C LEU A 96 -6.23 -9.70 16.14
N ALA A 97 -6.31 -8.62 16.94
CA ALA A 97 -5.97 -8.64 18.35
C ALA A 97 -6.84 -9.61 19.19
N ASP A 98 -8.01 -10.00 18.68
CA ASP A 98 -8.88 -11.00 19.30
C ASP A 98 -8.47 -12.45 18.97
N PHE A 99 -7.45 -12.66 18.14
CA PHE A 99 -6.97 -13.98 17.74
C PHE A 99 -5.71 -14.37 18.52
N ASP A 100 -5.49 -15.67 18.70
CA ASP A 100 -4.18 -16.16 19.12
C ASP A 100 -3.21 -16.11 17.94
N LEU A 101 -2.26 -15.19 18.02
CA LEU A 101 -1.24 -14.97 16.98
C LEU A 101 0.14 -15.48 17.42
N SER A 102 0.23 -16.27 18.50
CA SER A 102 1.51 -16.71 19.07
C SER A 102 2.40 -17.49 18.09
N SER A 103 1.81 -18.24 17.16
CA SER A 103 2.49 -18.99 16.11
C SER A 103 2.32 -18.39 14.71
N ALA A 104 1.52 -17.33 14.58
CA ALA A 104 1.22 -16.72 13.29
C ALA A 104 2.16 -15.56 12.95
N ILE A 105 2.30 -15.29 11.66
CA ILE A 105 3.01 -14.11 11.15
C ILE A 105 1.98 -13.15 10.51
N VAL A 106 2.11 -11.87 10.82
CA VAL A 106 1.32 -10.81 10.19
C VAL A 106 2.22 -10.01 9.25
N LEU A 107 1.96 -10.07 7.96
CA LEU A 107 2.65 -9.25 6.96
C LEU A 107 1.76 -8.07 6.57
N THR A 108 2.24 -6.85 6.76
CA THR A 108 1.56 -5.64 6.32
C THR A 108 2.28 -5.02 5.12
N ILE A 109 1.55 -4.73 4.02
CA ILE A 109 2.15 -4.32 2.75
C ILE A 109 1.35 -3.15 2.14
N GLN A 110 1.66 -1.92 2.56
CA GLN A 110 0.99 -0.70 2.13
C GLN A 110 1.94 0.30 1.47
N ASN A 111 1.36 1.30 0.82
CA ASN A 111 2.09 2.49 0.40
C ASN A 111 2.14 3.51 1.54
N GLY A 112 3.23 4.30 1.58
CA GLY A 112 3.40 5.33 2.60
C GLY A 112 3.93 4.80 3.91
N LEU A 113 3.73 5.57 4.97
CA LEU A 113 4.19 5.27 6.32
C LEU A 113 3.01 5.06 7.29
N GLY A 114 3.33 4.57 8.48
CA GLY A 114 2.40 4.49 9.60
C GLY A 114 1.66 3.16 9.71
N ALA A 115 1.97 2.13 8.91
CA ALA A 115 1.31 0.83 9.01
C ALA A 115 1.67 0.11 10.32
N ALA A 116 2.96 0.05 10.67
CA ALA A 116 3.43 -0.56 11.91
C ALA A 116 2.83 0.14 13.14
N GLU A 117 2.88 1.47 13.17
CA GLU A 117 2.37 2.28 14.27
C GLU A 117 0.83 2.18 14.42
N ARG A 118 0.11 1.90 13.34
CA ARG A 118 -1.33 1.62 13.41
C ARG A 118 -1.61 0.25 13.98
N ILE A 119 -0.77 -0.75 13.70
CA ILE A 119 -0.88 -2.11 14.23
C ILE A 119 -0.52 -2.11 15.72
N GLU A 120 0.57 -1.45 16.11
CA GLU A 120 1.07 -1.38 17.49
C GLU A 120 0.04 -0.86 18.49
N LYS A 121 -0.89 -0.03 18.04
CA LYS A 121 -1.99 0.47 18.90
C LYS A 121 -2.95 -0.60 19.38
N PHE A 122 -2.99 -1.75 18.73
CA PHE A 122 -4.00 -2.79 18.97
C PHE A 122 -3.39 -4.14 19.34
N MET A 123 -2.18 -4.45 18.85
CA MET A 123 -1.54 -5.73 19.09
C MET A 123 -0.01 -5.58 19.13
N PRO A 124 0.70 -6.48 19.82
CA PRO A 124 2.15 -6.55 19.79
C PRO A 124 2.68 -6.72 18.35
N THR A 125 3.89 -6.21 18.11
CA THR A 125 4.49 -6.22 16.75
C THR A 125 5.60 -7.26 16.57
N GLU A 126 5.81 -8.12 17.57
CA GLU A 126 6.86 -9.16 17.53
C GLU A 126 6.67 -10.12 16.35
N ASN A 127 5.41 -10.39 15.96
CA ASN A 127 5.08 -11.28 14.84
C ASN A 127 4.75 -10.51 13.55
N VAL A 128 5.04 -9.21 13.48
CA VAL A 128 4.74 -8.37 12.33
C VAL A 128 5.97 -8.20 11.44
N LEU A 129 5.79 -8.51 10.16
CA LEU A 129 6.72 -8.18 9.08
C LEU A 129 6.19 -7.02 8.24
N LEU A 130 7.09 -6.25 7.70
CA LEU A 130 6.78 -5.16 6.77
C LEU A 130 7.10 -5.56 5.34
N GLY A 131 6.21 -5.23 4.42
CA GLY A 131 6.39 -5.50 3.00
C GLY A 131 6.38 -4.23 2.13
N VAL A 132 7.17 -4.25 1.09
CA VAL A 132 7.20 -3.23 0.04
C VAL A 132 6.96 -3.88 -1.31
N ALA A 133 5.84 -3.58 -1.94
CA ALA A 133 5.56 -3.98 -3.32
C ALA A 133 6.17 -2.94 -4.27
N GLN A 134 7.12 -3.36 -5.10
CA GLN A 134 7.78 -2.52 -6.10
C GLN A 134 7.24 -2.82 -7.48
N GLY A 135 6.89 -1.78 -8.24
CA GLY A 135 6.35 -1.93 -9.60
C GLY A 135 5.07 -2.76 -9.64
N PHE A 136 4.37 -2.88 -8.52
CA PHE A 136 3.18 -3.69 -8.38
C PHE A 136 1.93 -2.82 -8.46
N GLY A 137 0.97 -3.25 -9.28
CA GLY A 137 -0.31 -2.56 -9.41
C GLY A 137 -1.44 -3.53 -9.68
N ALA A 138 -2.61 -3.25 -9.10
CA ALA A 138 -3.81 -4.02 -9.34
C ALA A 138 -5.04 -3.12 -9.32
N SER A 139 -6.10 -3.53 -10.00
CA SER A 139 -7.41 -2.87 -10.00
C SER A 139 -8.52 -3.89 -10.04
N ILE A 140 -9.66 -3.59 -9.42
CA ILE A 140 -10.88 -4.41 -9.57
C ILE A 140 -11.64 -3.95 -10.81
N LYS A 141 -11.95 -4.88 -11.71
CA LYS A 141 -12.75 -4.64 -12.92
C LYS A 141 -14.23 -4.89 -12.71
N ALA A 142 -14.55 -5.94 -11.92
CA ALA A 142 -15.90 -6.34 -11.56
C ALA A 142 -15.82 -7.23 -10.29
N PRO A 143 -16.94 -7.53 -9.62
CA PRO A 143 -16.97 -8.56 -8.58
C PRO A 143 -16.31 -9.86 -9.03
N GLY A 144 -15.38 -10.40 -8.25
CA GLY A 144 -14.62 -11.61 -8.59
C GLY A 144 -13.62 -11.45 -9.74
N HIS A 145 -13.32 -10.21 -10.20
CA HIS A 145 -12.36 -9.99 -11.29
C HIS A 145 -11.35 -8.88 -10.93
N ALA A 146 -10.11 -9.29 -10.66
CA ALA A 146 -8.97 -8.42 -10.46
C ALA A 146 -8.10 -8.33 -11.74
N HIS A 147 -7.56 -7.14 -12.00
CA HIS A 147 -6.63 -6.90 -13.10
C HIS A 147 -5.25 -6.57 -12.55
N HIS A 148 -4.25 -7.33 -12.97
CA HIS A 148 -2.86 -7.20 -12.58
C HIS A 148 -2.14 -6.26 -13.53
N ASN A 149 -1.86 -5.03 -13.07
CA ASN A 149 -1.30 -3.97 -13.91
C ASN A 149 0.23 -4.04 -14.02
N GLY A 150 0.90 -4.55 -13.01
CA GLY A 150 2.36 -4.60 -12.96
C GLY A 150 2.86 -5.43 -11.79
N MET A 151 4.04 -6.06 -11.96
CA MET A 151 4.75 -6.77 -10.90
C MET A 151 6.25 -6.71 -11.16
N SER A 152 7.01 -6.28 -10.15
CA SER A 152 8.47 -6.35 -10.17
C SER A 152 8.97 -7.22 -9.03
N MET A 153 8.89 -6.73 -7.78
CA MET A 153 9.42 -7.45 -6.63
C MET A 153 8.62 -7.16 -5.36
N ILE A 154 8.46 -8.16 -4.52
CA ILE A 154 8.00 -8.04 -3.13
C ILE A 154 9.22 -8.09 -2.22
N ARG A 155 9.42 -7.06 -1.42
CA ARG A 155 10.50 -6.97 -0.45
C ARG A 155 9.90 -7.04 0.94
N ILE A 156 10.48 -7.88 1.80
CA ILE A 156 9.95 -8.14 3.14
C ILE A 156 11.08 -7.98 4.15
N GLY A 157 10.77 -7.47 5.33
CA GLY A 157 11.75 -7.34 6.39
C GLY A 157 11.12 -7.26 7.78
N GLU A 158 11.96 -7.44 8.77
CA GLU A 158 11.62 -7.27 10.18
C GLU A 158 11.45 -5.78 10.52
N ILE A 159 10.51 -5.46 11.42
CA ILE A 159 10.31 -4.07 11.88
C ILE A 159 11.60 -3.49 12.46
N ASN A 160 12.31 -4.27 13.25
CA ASN A 160 13.53 -3.87 13.93
C ASN A 160 14.81 -4.25 13.16
N GLY A 161 14.66 -4.67 11.91
CA GLY A 161 15.78 -5.10 11.07
C GLY A 161 16.26 -6.52 11.35
N GLY A 162 17.24 -6.96 10.54
CA GLY A 162 17.84 -8.28 10.61
C GLY A 162 17.24 -9.30 9.66
N LEU A 163 17.99 -10.37 9.41
CA LEU A 163 17.57 -11.50 8.58
C LEU A 163 17.29 -12.70 9.48
N THR A 164 16.03 -12.95 9.78
CA THR A 164 15.58 -14.04 10.67
C THR A 164 15.12 -15.26 9.87
N ASN A 165 15.03 -16.43 10.55
CA ASN A 165 14.53 -17.66 9.94
C ASN A 165 13.07 -17.49 9.49
N ARG A 166 12.23 -16.82 10.29
CA ARG A 166 10.82 -16.58 9.90
C ARG A 166 10.70 -15.68 8.68
N LEU A 167 11.55 -14.64 8.55
CA LEU A 167 11.61 -13.82 7.36
C LEU A 167 11.95 -14.67 6.14
N THR A 168 12.94 -15.54 6.24
CA THR A 168 13.33 -16.48 5.19
C THR A 168 12.16 -17.40 4.81
N THR A 169 11.44 -17.95 5.80
CA THR A 169 10.25 -18.78 5.56
C THR A 169 9.18 -18.04 4.76
N ILE A 170 8.89 -16.80 5.13
CA ILE A 170 7.88 -16.00 4.42
C ILE A 170 8.34 -15.63 3.01
N VAL A 171 9.62 -15.25 2.82
CA VAL A 171 10.18 -14.97 1.49
C VAL A 171 10.04 -16.19 0.58
N ASN A 172 10.41 -17.39 1.08
CA ASN A 172 10.29 -18.63 0.32
C ASN A 172 8.82 -18.92 -0.04
N ALA A 173 7.87 -18.74 0.88
CA ALA A 173 6.46 -18.92 0.60
C ALA A 173 5.95 -17.98 -0.51
N TRP A 174 6.43 -16.73 -0.55
CA TRP A 174 6.11 -15.81 -1.64
C TRP A 174 6.75 -16.24 -2.98
N GLU A 175 7.98 -16.75 -2.96
CA GLU A 175 8.64 -17.29 -4.17
C GLU A 175 7.93 -18.56 -4.68
N GLU A 176 7.57 -19.48 -3.78
CA GLU A 176 6.76 -20.66 -4.10
C GLU A 176 5.39 -20.27 -4.67
N ALA A 177 4.79 -19.17 -4.19
CA ALA A 177 3.57 -18.64 -4.77
C ALA A 177 3.76 -17.99 -6.15
N GLY A 178 5.00 -17.89 -6.66
CA GLY A 178 5.32 -17.38 -8.00
C GLY A 178 5.64 -15.87 -8.04
N PHE A 179 5.91 -15.24 -6.90
CA PHE A 179 6.42 -13.87 -6.86
C PHE A 179 7.94 -13.83 -6.89
N THR A 180 8.51 -12.76 -7.44
CA THR A 180 9.89 -12.41 -7.13
C THR A 180 9.90 -11.75 -5.76
N SER A 181 10.53 -12.40 -4.77
CA SER A 181 10.56 -11.94 -3.39
C SER A 181 11.98 -11.84 -2.86
N LYS A 182 12.22 -10.98 -1.87
CA LYS A 182 13.51 -10.86 -1.21
C LYS A 182 13.37 -10.34 0.21
N GLY A 183 14.12 -10.95 1.14
CA GLY A 183 14.31 -10.45 2.49
C GLY A 183 15.31 -9.30 2.54
N PHE A 184 15.04 -8.30 3.37
CA PHE A 184 15.91 -7.13 3.57
C PHE A 184 16.25 -6.95 5.04
N GLU A 185 17.52 -6.67 5.31
CA GLU A 185 18.02 -6.44 6.65
C GLU A 185 17.47 -5.14 7.24
N ASP A 186 17.40 -4.07 6.44
CA ASP A 186 16.81 -2.78 6.82
C ASP A 186 15.62 -2.44 5.90
N ILE A 187 14.44 -2.96 6.26
CA ILE A 187 13.21 -2.68 5.50
C ILE A 187 12.77 -1.22 5.66
N GLN A 188 13.13 -0.56 6.76
CA GLN A 188 12.78 0.85 7.00
C GLN A 188 13.43 1.76 5.97
N GLN A 189 14.70 1.49 5.60
CA GLN A 189 15.36 2.19 4.50
C GLN A 189 14.52 2.16 3.22
N LEU A 190 14.09 0.97 2.80
CA LEU A 190 13.31 0.81 1.57
C LEU A 190 11.94 1.48 1.62
N ILE A 191 11.27 1.37 2.77
CA ILE A 191 9.97 2.01 2.99
C ILE A 191 10.10 3.54 2.86
N TRP A 192 11.11 4.13 3.50
CA TRP A 192 11.34 5.56 3.47
C TRP A 192 11.81 6.06 2.10
N GLU A 193 12.66 5.32 1.41
CA GLU A 193 13.09 5.66 0.04
C GLU A 193 11.90 5.67 -0.94
N LYS A 194 11.05 4.64 -0.86
CA LYS A 194 9.80 4.61 -1.63
C LYS A 194 8.85 5.73 -1.21
N PHE A 195 8.77 6.02 0.09
CA PHE A 195 7.94 7.10 0.62
C PHE A 195 8.34 8.46 0.07
N ILE A 196 9.64 8.77 0.02
CA ILE A 196 10.16 10.02 -0.57
C ILE A 196 9.75 10.14 -2.04
N CYS A 197 9.88 9.08 -2.84
CA CYS A 197 9.42 9.08 -4.23
C CYS A 197 7.90 9.29 -4.34
N ASN A 198 7.13 8.63 -3.48
CA ASN A 198 5.67 8.80 -3.45
C ASN A 198 5.29 10.23 -3.06
N VAL A 199 5.95 10.82 -2.06
CA VAL A 199 5.71 12.20 -1.64
C VAL A 199 6.03 13.19 -2.76
N ALA A 200 7.14 12.97 -3.47
CA ALA A 200 7.54 13.80 -4.60
C ALA A 200 6.49 13.84 -5.71
N TYR A 201 5.84 12.71 -6.00
CA TYR A 201 4.98 12.63 -7.19
C TYR A 201 3.50 12.48 -6.91
N SER A 202 3.09 11.77 -5.84
CA SER A 202 1.66 11.50 -5.62
C SER A 202 0.85 12.77 -5.40
N GLY A 203 1.28 13.61 -4.48
CA GLY A 203 0.62 14.88 -4.20
C GLY A 203 0.72 15.88 -5.35
N PRO A 204 1.94 16.26 -5.81
CA PRO A 204 2.13 17.20 -6.90
C PRO A 204 1.41 16.79 -8.20
N CYS A 205 1.53 15.54 -8.67
CA CYS A 205 0.79 15.04 -9.83
C CYS A 205 -0.73 15.20 -9.64
N SER A 206 -1.25 14.95 -8.42
CA SER A 206 -2.68 15.10 -8.13
C SER A 206 -3.13 16.56 -8.12
N VAL A 207 -2.30 17.48 -7.60
CA VAL A 207 -2.59 18.92 -7.59
C VAL A 207 -2.62 19.48 -9.01
N PHE A 208 -1.60 19.19 -9.80
CA PHE A 208 -1.44 19.71 -11.16
C PHE A 208 -2.23 18.92 -12.21
N LYS A 209 -2.72 17.71 -11.87
CA LYS A 209 -3.36 16.75 -12.79
C LYS A 209 -2.44 16.37 -13.96
N LYS A 210 -1.19 16.07 -13.65
CA LYS A 210 -0.10 15.81 -14.60
C LYS A 210 0.55 14.45 -14.33
N THR A 211 1.09 13.82 -15.38
CA THR A 211 1.98 12.65 -15.26
C THR A 211 3.32 13.06 -14.67
N ILE A 212 4.12 12.08 -14.25
CA ILE A 212 5.45 12.32 -13.69
C ILE A 212 6.34 13.09 -14.68
N GLY A 213 6.35 12.70 -15.96
CA GLY A 213 7.16 13.38 -16.98
C GLY A 213 6.69 14.81 -17.25
N GLU A 214 5.39 15.08 -17.24
CA GLU A 214 4.87 16.44 -17.38
C GLU A 214 5.29 17.32 -16.19
N ILE A 215 5.34 16.77 -14.96
CA ILE A 215 5.89 17.48 -13.80
C ILE A 215 7.37 17.81 -14.03
N LEU A 216 8.18 16.84 -14.46
CA LEU A 216 9.62 17.01 -14.67
C LEU A 216 9.97 17.93 -15.84
N ASN A 217 9.08 18.13 -16.79
CA ASN A 217 9.26 19.03 -17.93
C ASN A 217 8.88 20.49 -17.64
N ASP A 218 8.35 20.78 -16.46
CA ASP A 218 7.99 22.12 -16.02
C ASP A 218 8.79 22.46 -14.74
N LYS A 219 9.53 23.57 -14.79
CA LYS A 219 10.45 23.99 -13.72
C LYS A 219 9.73 24.25 -12.40
N ASP A 220 8.57 24.92 -12.44
CA ASP A 220 7.85 25.32 -11.24
C ASP A 220 7.16 24.12 -10.59
N MET A 221 6.60 23.20 -11.40
CA MET A 221 6.04 21.95 -10.92
C MET A 221 7.11 21.01 -10.36
N THR A 222 8.28 20.93 -11.01
CA THR A 222 9.44 20.18 -10.53
C THR A 222 9.91 20.70 -9.17
N GLU A 223 9.98 22.02 -8.98
CA GLU A 223 10.37 22.62 -7.71
C GLU A 223 9.43 22.19 -6.57
N VAL A 224 8.10 22.19 -6.79
CA VAL A 224 7.15 21.72 -5.80
C VAL A 224 7.40 20.24 -5.42
N SER A 225 7.70 19.39 -6.42
CA SER A 225 8.01 17.97 -6.18
C SER A 225 9.29 17.79 -5.37
N ILE A 226 10.34 18.54 -5.71
CA ILE A 226 11.63 18.52 -5.00
C ILE A 226 11.43 18.96 -3.55
N GLN A 227 10.75 20.07 -3.31
CA GLN A 227 10.53 20.58 -1.97
C GLN A 227 9.69 19.63 -1.11
N CYS A 228 8.66 19.00 -1.67
CA CYS A 228 7.90 17.96 -0.98
C CYS A 228 8.81 16.78 -0.55
N ALA A 229 9.71 16.34 -1.43
CA ALA A 229 10.65 15.26 -1.14
C ALA A 229 11.70 15.67 -0.09
N LEU A 230 12.23 16.89 -0.15
CA LEU A 230 13.21 17.41 0.82
C LEU A 230 12.63 17.54 2.22
N GLU A 231 11.36 17.95 2.35
CA GLU A 231 10.66 17.94 3.63
C GLU A 231 10.56 16.51 4.21
N ALA A 232 10.20 15.52 3.39
CA ALA A 232 10.15 14.12 3.80
C ALA A 232 11.54 13.57 4.15
N ARG A 233 12.57 13.89 3.37
CA ARG A 233 13.96 13.51 3.63
C ARG A 233 14.43 14.03 5.00
N LYS A 234 14.18 15.29 5.30
CA LYS A 234 14.54 15.90 6.59
C LYS A 234 13.93 15.14 7.78
N LEU A 235 12.69 14.68 7.65
CA LEU A 235 12.04 13.87 8.70
C LEU A 235 12.69 12.50 8.84
N GLY A 236 13.06 11.86 7.72
CA GLY A 236 13.79 10.59 7.71
C GLY A 236 15.17 10.71 8.37
N ASP A 237 15.90 11.79 8.10
CA ASP A 237 17.20 12.06 8.74
C ASP A 237 17.05 12.19 10.26
N LEU A 238 16.01 12.89 10.74
CA LEU A 238 15.72 13.00 12.17
C LEU A 238 15.31 11.66 12.80
N LYS A 239 14.68 10.78 12.03
CA LYS A 239 14.38 9.41 12.45
C LYS A 239 15.56 8.45 12.26
N LYS A 240 16.73 8.95 11.83
CA LYS A 240 17.97 8.19 11.63
C LYS A 240 17.84 7.07 10.59
N ILE A 241 17.05 7.30 9.56
CA ILE A 241 16.94 6.36 8.43
C ILE A 241 18.26 6.37 7.64
N ASN A 242 18.79 5.19 7.39
CA ASN A 242 20.03 5.02 6.63
C ASN A 242 19.76 4.97 5.12
N PHE A 243 19.59 6.14 4.49
CA PHE A 243 19.30 6.23 3.06
C PHE A 243 20.47 5.75 2.19
N SER A 244 20.17 5.07 1.08
CA SER A 244 21.17 4.63 0.10
C SER A 244 21.68 5.75 -0.84
N PHE A 245 21.16 6.97 -0.67
CA PHE A 245 21.51 8.14 -1.47
C PHE A 245 21.71 9.39 -0.60
N ASP A 246 22.61 10.26 -1.03
CA ASP A 246 22.87 11.54 -0.37
C ASP A 246 22.08 12.70 -1.01
N ASN A 247 21.91 12.67 -2.34
CA ASN A 247 21.22 13.74 -3.09
C ASN A 247 19.78 13.33 -3.40
N THR A 248 18.85 13.87 -2.61
CA THR A 248 17.42 13.59 -2.73
C THR A 248 16.83 14.09 -4.05
N GLU A 249 17.22 15.28 -4.51
CA GLU A 249 16.76 15.85 -5.76
C GLU A 249 17.12 14.94 -6.93
N LYS A 250 18.41 14.60 -7.06
CA LYS A 250 18.88 13.67 -8.08
C LYS A 250 18.14 12.34 -8.01
N TYR A 251 17.95 11.79 -6.80
CA TYR A 251 17.30 10.49 -6.59
C TYR A 251 15.86 10.48 -7.12
N ILE A 252 15.06 11.51 -6.80
CA ILE A 252 13.67 11.57 -7.28
C ILE A 252 13.59 11.86 -8.78
N ILE A 253 14.48 12.69 -9.34
CA ILE A 253 14.52 12.95 -10.78
C ILE A 253 14.88 11.68 -11.54
N ASP A 254 15.92 10.96 -11.12
CA ASP A 254 16.31 9.68 -11.72
C ASP A 254 15.18 8.62 -11.62
N PHE A 255 14.43 8.61 -10.52
CA PHE A 255 13.26 7.76 -10.37
C PHE A 255 12.14 8.16 -11.33
N GLY A 256 11.80 9.44 -11.43
CA GLY A 256 10.73 9.92 -12.29
C GLY A 256 11.02 9.71 -13.78
N ASN A 257 12.27 9.88 -14.19
CA ASN A 257 12.70 9.66 -15.58
C ASN A 257 12.55 8.21 -16.05
N LYS A 258 12.48 7.24 -15.14
CA LYS A 258 12.22 5.82 -15.46
C LYS A 258 10.76 5.54 -15.80
N MET A 259 9.85 6.44 -15.45
CA MET A 259 8.41 6.24 -15.65
C MET A 259 7.65 7.53 -16.02
N PRO A 260 8.05 8.25 -17.07
CA PRO A 260 7.54 9.60 -17.36
C PRO A 260 6.03 9.62 -17.69
N LEU A 261 5.50 8.54 -18.23
CA LEU A 261 4.07 8.43 -18.57
C LEU A 261 3.20 7.97 -17.40
N SER A 262 3.80 7.66 -16.24
CA SER A 262 3.06 7.16 -15.10
C SER A 262 2.19 8.22 -14.47
N LYS A 263 0.97 7.80 -14.10
CA LYS A 263 0.10 8.49 -13.17
C LYS A 263 0.19 7.79 -11.81
N PRO A 264 0.66 8.46 -10.75
CA PRO A 264 0.65 7.88 -9.40
C PRO A 264 -0.77 7.45 -8.98
N SER A 265 -0.86 6.45 -8.10
CA SER A 265 -2.15 5.93 -7.63
C SER A 265 -3.05 7.00 -7.02
N MET A 266 -2.47 7.98 -6.32
CA MET A 266 -3.20 9.11 -5.76
C MET A 266 -3.88 9.95 -6.86
N LEU A 267 -3.18 10.25 -7.96
CA LEU A 267 -3.78 10.97 -9.09
C LEU A 267 -4.92 10.15 -9.71
N GLN A 268 -4.73 8.83 -9.90
CA GLN A 268 -5.77 7.95 -10.42
C GLN A 268 -7.01 7.91 -9.50
N ASP A 269 -6.81 7.94 -8.18
CA ASP A 269 -7.91 8.00 -7.22
C ASP A 269 -8.64 9.35 -7.29
N VAL A 270 -7.92 10.48 -7.35
CA VAL A 270 -8.52 11.82 -7.47
C VAL A 270 -9.29 11.98 -8.78
N GLU A 271 -8.73 11.53 -9.91
CA GLU A 271 -9.42 11.56 -11.23
C GLU A 271 -10.71 10.72 -11.22
N ALA A 272 -10.68 9.59 -10.52
CA ALA A 272 -11.83 8.71 -10.36
C ALA A 272 -12.77 9.12 -9.20
N LYS A 273 -12.56 10.29 -8.59
CA LYS A 273 -13.32 10.80 -7.44
C LYS A 273 -13.37 9.81 -6.29
N ARG A 274 -12.22 9.22 -5.94
CA ARG A 274 -12.08 8.24 -4.88
C ARG A 274 -11.23 8.81 -3.74
N LYS A 275 -11.45 8.31 -2.52
CA LYS A 275 -10.56 8.59 -1.39
C LYS A 275 -9.17 8.03 -1.69
N CYS A 276 -8.15 8.89 -1.66
CA CYS A 276 -6.77 8.51 -1.86
C CYS A 276 -6.03 8.27 -0.53
N GLU A 277 -4.78 7.83 -0.59
CA GLU A 277 -3.94 7.56 0.58
C GLU A 277 -3.17 8.82 1.05
N LEU A 278 -3.82 9.97 1.01
CA LEU A 278 -3.21 11.25 1.41
C LEU A 278 -2.61 11.21 2.81
N SER A 279 -3.35 10.63 3.78
CA SER A 279 -2.95 10.54 5.19
C SER A 279 -1.68 9.73 5.44
N SER A 280 -1.26 8.89 4.50
CA SER A 280 -0.08 8.03 4.61
C SER A 280 1.07 8.45 3.70
N ILE A 281 0.85 9.43 2.83
CA ILE A 281 1.85 9.97 1.90
C ILE A 281 2.12 11.44 2.24
N ASN A 282 1.65 12.41 1.47
CA ASN A 282 1.97 13.82 1.73
C ASN A 282 1.39 14.33 3.08
N GLY A 283 0.21 13.87 3.48
CA GLY A 283 -0.37 14.16 4.79
C GLY A 283 0.44 13.58 5.95
N MET A 284 1.12 12.44 5.76
CA MET A 284 2.01 11.87 6.77
C MET A 284 3.24 12.77 7.00
N VAL A 285 3.78 13.40 5.97
CA VAL A 285 4.87 14.40 6.13
C VAL A 285 4.41 15.54 7.05
N VAL A 286 3.18 16.00 6.88
CA VAL A 286 2.61 17.07 7.74
C VAL A 286 2.44 16.59 9.18
N THR A 287 1.96 15.35 9.37
CA THR A 287 1.78 14.76 10.71
C THR A 287 3.11 14.60 11.42
N LEU A 288 4.09 13.96 10.80
CA LEU A 288 5.43 13.79 11.35
C LEU A 288 6.16 15.13 11.56
N GLY A 289 5.93 16.09 10.66
CA GLY A 289 6.47 17.45 10.81
C GLY A 289 6.00 18.11 12.11
N LYS A 290 4.71 17.96 12.44
CA LYS A 290 4.17 18.46 13.73
C LYS A 290 4.76 17.72 14.93
N GLU A 291 4.84 16.39 14.88
CA GLU A 291 5.40 15.54 15.94
C GLU A 291 6.88 15.88 16.22
N LEU A 292 7.66 16.11 15.17
CA LEU A 292 9.09 16.39 15.25
C LEU A 292 9.43 17.91 15.30
N ASN A 293 8.42 18.77 15.37
CA ASN A 293 8.55 20.23 15.35
C ASN A 293 9.32 20.75 14.11
N VAL A 294 9.04 20.18 12.94
CA VAL A 294 9.61 20.56 11.63
C VAL A 294 8.53 21.17 10.76
N LYS A 295 8.81 22.33 10.17
CA LYS A 295 7.91 22.97 9.20
C LYS A 295 7.92 22.17 7.89
N THR A 296 6.72 21.90 7.35
CA THR A 296 6.50 21.18 6.08
C THR A 296 5.52 21.95 5.19
N PRO A 297 5.87 23.19 4.76
CA PRO A 297 4.94 24.08 4.08
C PRO A 297 4.44 23.54 2.74
N PHE A 298 5.31 22.93 1.92
CA PHE A 298 4.91 22.39 0.63
C PHE A 298 3.93 21.21 0.76
N ASN A 299 4.25 20.23 1.59
CA ASN A 299 3.33 19.13 1.85
C ASN A 299 2.03 19.58 2.53
N SER A 300 2.08 20.62 3.36
CA SER A 300 0.89 21.19 4.00
C SER A 300 -0.07 21.79 2.96
N VAL A 301 0.45 22.59 2.01
CA VAL A 301 -0.35 23.17 0.92
C VAL A 301 -0.89 22.09 0.00
N VAL A 302 -0.04 21.18 -0.48
CA VAL A 302 -0.44 20.05 -1.34
C VAL A 302 -1.54 19.22 -0.68
N SER A 303 -1.37 18.87 0.59
CA SER A 303 -2.36 18.09 1.34
C SER A 303 -3.68 18.84 1.53
N SER A 304 -3.64 20.15 1.78
CA SER A 304 -4.84 20.96 1.93
C SER A 304 -5.65 21.03 0.65
N ILE A 305 -4.99 21.20 -0.50
CA ILE A 305 -5.65 21.24 -1.82
C ILE A 305 -6.32 19.91 -2.13
N ILE A 306 -5.63 18.77 -1.92
CA ILE A 306 -6.18 17.44 -2.19
C ILE A 306 -7.35 17.14 -1.23
N SER A 307 -7.18 17.43 0.06
CA SER A 307 -8.25 17.26 1.06
C SER A 307 -9.49 18.10 0.73
N ALA A 308 -9.33 19.34 0.26
CA ALA A 308 -10.45 20.18 -0.16
C ALA A 308 -11.19 19.57 -1.35
N ARG A 309 -10.47 19.07 -2.36
CA ARG A 309 -11.08 18.36 -3.50
C ARG A 309 -11.79 17.06 -3.10
N GLU A 310 -11.23 16.30 -2.18
CA GLU A 310 -11.88 15.06 -1.69
C GLU A 310 -13.23 15.36 -1.03
N LYS A 311 -13.35 16.46 -0.28
CA LYS A 311 -14.62 16.88 0.34
C LYS A 311 -15.73 17.22 -0.66
N GLU A 312 -15.40 17.49 -1.92
CA GLU A 312 -16.39 17.77 -2.95
C GLU A 312 -17.12 16.50 -3.42
N TYR A 313 -16.51 15.33 -3.30
CA TYR A 313 -17.06 14.06 -3.80
C TYR A 313 -17.13 12.93 -2.78
N ILE A 314 -16.46 13.05 -1.63
CA ILE A 314 -16.60 12.13 -0.48
C ILE A 314 -17.52 12.81 0.54
N ARG A 315 -18.75 12.37 0.60
CA ARG A 315 -19.76 12.82 1.58
C ARG A 315 -19.92 11.78 2.67
#